data_09fefefd0a86998a910807c205563841
#
_entry.id   09fefefd0a86998a910807c205563841
#
_cell.length_a   1.000
_cell.length_b   1.000
_cell.length_c   1.000
_cell.angle_alpha   90.00
_cell.angle_beta   90.00
_cell.angle_gamma   90.00
#
_symmetry.space_group_name_H-M   'P 1'
#
loop_
_entity.id
_entity.type
_entity.pdbx_description
1 polymer ?
#
loop_
_entity_poly.entity_id
_entity_poly.type
_entity_poly.pdbx_seq_one_letter_code
_entity_poly.pdbx_strand_id
1 'polypeptide(L)'
;DITMLIDNNLVRQERMRRFIADTVAPTLPEKIRKDDACLKFINKVRQLLEQNLAEESYTVDALSEDMGMSRTAFYNKMKKMTGQAPADYMLTFKMERAKRLLASQDYSIGEIATMLGFCDSRYFAKRFKEACGICPSKYIETIIG
;
A
#
# COMPACT_ATOMS: atom_id res chain seq x y z
N ASP A 1 1.24 -29.35 -3.68
CA ASP A 1 -0.10 -29.55 -3.11
C ASP A 1 -0.86 -28.23 -3.13
N ILE A 2 -2.02 -28.24 -3.79
CA ILE A 2 -2.84 -27.05 -3.95
C ILE A 2 -3.31 -26.54 -2.59
N THR A 3 -3.72 -27.43 -1.71
CA THR A 3 -4.16 -27.06 -0.37
C THR A 3 -3.03 -26.39 0.41
N MET A 4 -1.84 -26.93 0.29
CA MET A 4 -0.66 -26.37 0.92
C MET A 4 -0.32 -24.99 0.38
N LEU A 5 -0.45 -24.79 -0.95
CA LEU A 5 -0.25 -23.48 -1.56
C LEU A 5 -1.28 -22.48 -1.08
N ILE A 6 -2.54 -22.89 -0.97
CA ILE A 6 -3.61 -22.03 -0.46
C ILE A 6 -3.32 -21.64 0.99
N ASP A 7 -2.94 -22.61 1.81
CA ASP A 7 -2.60 -22.37 3.21
C ASP A 7 -1.41 -21.41 3.33
N ASN A 8 -0.39 -21.59 2.50
CA ASN A 8 0.75 -20.67 2.48
C ASN A 8 0.35 -19.26 2.09
N ASN A 9 -0.54 -19.12 1.13
CA ASN A 9 -1.04 -17.82 0.71
C ASN A 9 -1.83 -17.15 1.83
N LEU A 10 -2.67 -17.92 2.53
CA LEU A 10 -3.43 -17.40 3.66
C LEU A 10 -2.49 -16.94 4.79
N VAL A 11 -1.51 -17.74 5.13
CA VAL A 11 -0.53 -17.38 6.16
C VAL A 11 0.22 -16.12 5.78
N ARG A 12 0.63 -15.99 4.51
CA ARG A 12 1.30 -14.79 4.04
C ARG A 12 0.41 -13.56 4.13
N GLN A 13 -0.86 -13.70 3.73
CA GLN A 13 -1.82 -12.61 3.81
C GLN A 13 -2.05 -12.18 5.26
N GLU A 14 -2.15 -13.13 6.17
CA GLU A 14 -2.31 -12.83 7.59
C GLU A 14 -1.09 -12.12 8.14
N ARG A 15 0.11 -12.56 7.78
CA ARG A 15 1.36 -11.91 8.20
C ARG A 15 1.42 -10.48 7.68
N MET A 16 1.02 -10.28 6.43
CA MET A 16 0.98 -8.95 5.85
C MET A 16 -0.01 -8.05 6.57
N ARG A 17 -1.20 -8.57 6.87
CA ARG A 17 -2.20 -7.82 7.61
C ARG A 17 -1.70 -7.40 8.98
N ARG A 18 -1.09 -8.33 9.70
CA ARG A 18 -0.51 -8.04 11.01
C ARG A 18 0.59 -7.00 10.90
N PHE A 19 1.46 -7.16 9.92
CA PHE A 19 2.55 -6.21 9.70
C PHE A 19 2.00 -4.83 9.34
N ILE A 20 0.95 -4.76 8.52
CA ILE A 20 0.31 -3.49 8.19
C ILE A 20 -0.27 -2.84 9.44
N ALA A 21 -0.99 -3.62 10.25
CA ALA A 21 -1.57 -3.10 11.48
C ALA A 21 -0.48 -2.58 12.42
N ASP A 22 0.59 -3.34 12.60
CA ASP A 22 1.69 -2.95 13.47
C ASP A 22 2.45 -1.74 12.93
N THR A 23 2.64 -1.69 11.60
CA THR A 23 3.38 -0.60 10.97
C THR A 23 2.55 0.69 10.88
N VAL A 24 1.27 0.56 10.53
CA VAL A 24 0.40 1.71 10.30
C VAL A 24 -0.12 2.29 11.62
N ALA A 25 -0.48 1.45 12.57
CA ALA A 25 -1.01 1.91 13.85
C ALA A 25 -0.07 2.88 14.56
N PRO A 26 1.27 2.63 14.65
CA PRO A 26 2.17 3.60 15.24
C PRO A 26 2.30 4.90 14.46
N THR A 27 2.03 4.89 13.15
CA THR A 27 2.14 6.10 12.32
C THR A 27 0.89 6.96 12.37
N LEU A 28 -0.24 6.41 12.84
CA LEU A 28 -1.46 7.18 13.00
C LEU A 28 -1.42 7.98 14.28
N PRO A 29 -1.85 9.26 14.26
CA PRO A 29 -1.99 10.02 15.50
C PRO A 29 -2.91 9.31 16.49
N GLU A 30 -2.59 9.41 17.76
CA GLU A 30 -3.37 8.76 18.81
C GLU A 30 -4.84 9.18 18.76
N LYS A 31 -5.08 10.45 18.46
CA LYS A 31 -6.43 11.00 18.32
C LYS A 31 -7.24 10.23 17.28
N ILE A 32 -6.62 9.91 16.13
CA ILE A 32 -7.30 9.18 15.06
C ILE A 32 -7.59 7.76 15.49
N ARG A 33 -6.64 7.12 16.17
CA ARG A 33 -6.83 5.73 16.62
C ARG A 33 -7.96 5.58 17.61
N LYS A 34 -8.26 6.62 18.38
CA LYS A 34 -9.35 6.60 19.36
C LYS A 34 -10.70 6.98 18.77
N ASP A 35 -10.70 7.53 17.54
CA ASP A 35 -11.93 7.97 16.88
C ASP A 35 -12.39 6.89 15.91
N ASP A 36 -13.50 6.21 16.23
CA ASP A 36 -14.05 5.14 15.40
C ASP A 36 -14.40 5.60 14.01
N ALA A 37 -14.94 6.81 13.86
CA ALA A 37 -15.31 7.36 12.56
C ALA A 37 -14.07 7.56 11.68
N CYS A 38 -13.00 8.07 12.27
CA CYS A 38 -11.73 8.23 11.56
C CYS A 38 -11.12 6.89 11.18
N LEU A 39 -11.16 5.93 12.10
CA LEU A 39 -10.67 4.57 11.80
C LEU A 39 -11.46 3.93 10.69
N LYS A 40 -12.78 4.06 10.70
CA LYS A 40 -13.62 3.53 9.63
C LYS A 40 -13.30 4.17 8.29
N PHE A 41 -13.08 5.46 8.28
CA PHE A 41 -12.71 6.18 7.06
C PHE A 41 -11.38 5.66 6.50
N ILE A 42 -10.34 5.62 7.33
CA ILE A 42 -9.02 5.17 6.91
C ILE A 42 -9.05 3.69 6.50
N ASN A 43 -9.75 2.85 7.25
CA ASN A 43 -9.88 1.44 6.90
C ASN A 43 -10.56 1.24 5.56
N LYS A 44 -11.59 2.05 5.26
CA LYS A 44 -12.27 1.97 3.96
C LYS A 44 -11.34 2.41 2.83
N VAL A 45 -10.57 3.49 3.02
CA VAL A 45 -9.58 3.92 2.04
C VAL A 45 -8.58 2.80 1.76
N ARG A 46 -8.04 2.19 2.80
CA ARG A 46 -7.07 1.11 2.66
C ARG A 46 -7.69 -0.12 1.98
N GLN A 47 -8.93 -0.45 2.31
CA GLN A 47 -9.63 -1.56 1.68
C GLN A 47 -9.80 -1.31 0.18
N LEU A 48 -10.20 -0.11 -0.21
CA LEU A 48 -10.36 0.25 -1.61
C LEU A 48 -9.02 0.21 -2.35
N LEU A 49 -7.96 0.70 -1.73
CA LEU A 49 -6.60 0.64 -2.31
C LEU A 49 -6.16 -0.81 -2.50
N GLU A 50 -6.44 -1.67 -1.51
CA GLU A 50 -6.11 -3.09 -1.60
C GLU A 50 -6.86 -3.77 -2.74
N GLN A 51 -8.15 -3.50 -2.88
CA GLN A 51 -8.98 -4.10 -3.92
C GLN A 51 -8.57 -3.67 -5.32
N ASN A 52 -8.02 -2.47 -5.46
CA ASN A 52 -7.66 -1.88 -6.75
C ASN A 52 -6.15 -1.73 -6.93
N LEU A 53 -5.38 -2.46 -6.16
CA LEU A 53 -3.93 -2.30 -6.11
C LEU A 53 -3.27 -2.50 -7.46
N ALA A 54 -3.73 -3.47 -8.24
CA ALA A 54 -3.17 -3.80 -9.55
C ALA A 54 -3.73 -2.95 -10.70
N GLU A 55 -4.70 -2.10 -10.42
CA GLU A 55 -5.34 -1.26 -11.43
C GLU A 55 -4.57 0.02 -11.65
N GLU A 56 -3.90 0.15 -12.80
CA GLU A 56 -3.17 1.37 -13.16
C GLU A 56 -4.09 2.59 -13.24
N SER A 57 -5.32 2.36 -13.69
CA SER A 57 -6.30 3.43 -13.89
C SER A 57 -6.97 3.89 -12.60
N TYR A 58 -6.71 3.23 -11.49
CA TYR A 58 -7.34 3.61 -10.22
C TYR A 58 -6.64 4.84 -9.64
N THR A 59 -7.26 5.98 -9.84
CA THR A 59 -6.69 7.29 -9.49
C THR A 59 -7.32 7.82 -8.21
N VAL A 60 -6.81 8.97 -7.75
CA VAL A 60 -7.40 9.69 -6.62
C VAL A 60 -8.86 10.02 -6.89
N ASP A 61 -9.19 10.37 -8.14
CA ASP A 61 -10.58 10.67 -8.51
C ASP A 61 -11.47 9.45 -8.32
N ALA A 62 -11.02 8.28 -8.78
CA ALA A 62 -11.77 7.03 -8.60
C ALA A 62 -11.93 6.70 -7.12
N LEU A 63 -10.87 6.86 -6.34
CA LEU A 63 -10.91 6.61 -4.91
C LEU A 63 -11.90 7.54 -4.21
N SER A 64 -11.88 8.84 -4.53
CA SER A 64 -12.80 9.80 -3.92
C SER A 64 -14.25 9.46 -4.27
N GLU A 65 -14.52 9.06 -5.51
CA GLU A 65 -15.86 8.62 -5.92
C GLU A 65 -16.31 7.39 -5.12
N ASP A 66 -15.44 6.41 -4.97
CA ASP A 66 -15.75 5.21 -4.20
C ASP A 66 -15.99 5.52 -2.72
N MET A 67 -15.38 6.58 -2.22
CA MET A 67 -15.62 7.06 -0.86
C MET A 67 -16.88 7.93 -0.75
N GLY A 68 -17.53 8.22 -1.87
CA GLY A 68 -18.73 9.07 -1.88
C GLY A 68 -18.44 10.53 -1.58
N MET A 69 -17.25 11.00 -1.91
CA MET A 69 -16.83 12.37 -1.59
C MET A 69 -16.33 13.09 -2.84
N SER A 70 -16.45 14.42 -2.83
CA SER A 70 -15.81 15.23 -3.85
C SER A 70 -14.29 15.15 -3.68
N ARG A 71 -13.57 15.45 -4.75
CA ARG A 71 -12.12 15.42 -4.72
C ARG A 71 -11.56 16.39 -3.66
N THR A 72 -12.12 17.58 -3.58
CA THR A 72 -11.69 18.59 -2.61
C THR A 72 -11.95 18.13 -1.17
N ALA A 73 -13.16 17.62 -0.89
CA ALA A 73 -13.51 17.15 0.43
C ALA A 73 -12.61 15.97 0.85
N PHE A 74 -12.37 15.06 -0.08
CA PHE A 74 -11.51 13.92 0.17
C PHE A 74 -10.07 14.34 0.45
N TYR A 75 -9.54 15.28 -0.37
CA TYR A 75 -8.21 15.82 -0.16
C TYR A 75 -8.06 16.41 1.24
N ASN A 76 -8.99 17.28 1.62
CA ASN A 76 -8.94 17.95 2.91
C ASN A 76 -9.02 16.97 4.07
N LYS A 77 -9.89 15.97 3.96
CA LYS A 77 -10.07 14.98 5.00
C LYS A 77 -8.82 14.10 5.15
N MET A 78 -8.26 13.64 4.03
CA MET A 78 -7.03 12.85 4.06
C MET A 78 -5.87 13.64 4.64
N LYS A 79 -5.71 14.88 4.22
CA LYS A 79 -4.64 15.75 4.72
C LYS A 79 -4.78 15.96 6.23
N LYS A 80 -5.99 16.18 6.70
CA LYS A 80 -6.25 16.37 8.12
C LYS A 80 -5.98 15.11 8.94
N MET A 81 -6.38 13.95 8.43
CA MET A 81 -6.27 12.69 9.16
C MET A 81 -4.89 12.05 9.10
N THR A 82 -4.25 12.10 7.94
CA THR A 82 -2.97 11.39 7.73
C THR A 82 -1.77 12.31 7.60
N GLY A 83 -2.01 13.61 7.38
CA GLY A 83 -0.95 14.54 7.08
C GLY A 83 -0.47 14.47 5.64
N GLN A 84 -1.03 13.58 4.83
CA GLN A 84 -0.63 13.37 3.44
C GLN A 84 -1.78 13.62 2.49
N ALA A 85 -1.45 14.17 1.31
CA ALA A 85 -2.41 14.24 0.21
C ALA A 85 -2.78 12.84 -0.25
N PRO A 86 -3.98 12.63 -0.83
CA PRO A 86 -4.38 11.29 -1.27
C PRO A 86 -3.40 10.60 -2.21
N ALA A 87 -2.83 11.33 -3.17
CA ALA A 87 -1.86 10.75 -4.10
C ALA A 87 -0.62 10.24 -3.37
N ASP A 88 -0.13 11.01 -2.41
CA ASP A 88 1.02 10.63 -1.60
C ASP A 88 0.70 9.42 -0.73
N TYR A 89 -0.48 9.39 -0.15
CA TYR A 89 -0.93 8.26 0.66
C TYR A 89 -1.02 6.98 -0.18
N MET A 90 -1.58 7.07 -1.39
CA MET A 90 -1.67 5.94 -2.30
C MET A 90 -0.28 5.42 -2.66
N LEU A 91 0.66 6.32 -2.96
CA LEU A 91 2.03 5.91 -3.28
C LEU A 91 2.69 5.25 -2.08
N THR A 92 2.55 5.83 -0.90
CA THR A 92 3.11 5.26 0.33
C THR A 92 2.54 3.86 0.57
N PHE A 93 1.24 3.68 0.37
CA PHE A 93 0.59 2.38 0.51
C PHE A 93 1.22 1.35 -0.43
N LYS A 94 1.40 1.73 -1.71
CA LYS A 94 2.02 0.84 -2.70
C LYS A 94 3.47 0.52 -2.36
N MET A 95 4.23 1.51 -1.90
CA MET A 95 5.64 1.30 -1.56
C MET A 95 5.80 0.40 -0.33
N GLU A 96 4.94 0.54 0.66
CA GLU A 96 4.95 -0.35 1.82
C GLU A 96 4.64 -1.79 1.40
N ARG A 97 3.67 -1.97 0.51
CA ARG A 97 3.37 -3.29 -0.03
C ARG A 97 4.55 -3.82 -0.84
N ALA A 98 5.21 -2.95 -1.63
CA ALA A 98 6.38 -3.33 -2.41
C ALA A 98 7.49 -3.88 -1.52
N LYS A 99 7.77 -3.21 -0.42
CA LYS A 99 8.80 -3.66 0.52
C LYS A 99 8.52 -5.06 1.04
N ARG A 100 7.27 -5.34 1.37
CA ARG A 100 6.89 -6.67 1.85
C ARG A 100 7.03 -7.74 0.79
N LEU A 101 6.61 -7.42 -0.43
CA LEU A 101 6.70 -8.36 -1.54
C LEU A 101 8.17 -8.64 -1.89
N LEU A 102 9.02 -7.62 -1.85
CA LEU A 102 10.45 -7.79 -2.05
C LEU A 102 11.07 -8.64 -0.94
N ALA A 103 10.68 -8.37 0.31
CA ALA A 103 11.21 -9.10 1.46
C ALA A 103 10.81 -10.58 1.45
N SER A 104 9.65 -10.90 0.89
CA SER A 104 9.18 -12.28 0.81
C SER A 104 10.00 -13.13 -0.15
N GLN A 105 10.65 -12.50 -1.14
CA GLN A 105 11.46 -13.18 -2.16
C GLN A 105 10.66 -14.18 -3.00
N ASP A 106 9.33 -14.06 -3.00
CA ASP A 106 8.46 -14.96 -3.74
C ASP A 106 8.18 -14.49 -5.17
N TYR A 107 8.47 -13.22 -5.46
CA TYR A 107 8.11 -12.59 -6.73
C TYR A 107 9.29 -11.84 -7.30
N SER A 108 9.35 -11.78 -8.65
CA SER A 108 10.33 -10.95 -9.33
C SER A 108 9.92 -9.46 -9.23
N ILE A 109 10.88 -8.59 -9.50
CA ILE A 109 10.61 -7.14 -9.50
C ILE A 109 9.53 -6.80 -10.53
N GLY A 110 9.57 -7.43 -11.71
CA GLY A 110 8.55 -7.24 -12.74
C GLY A 110 7.16 -7.68 -12.29
N GLU A 111 7.08 -8.82 -11.60
CA GLU A 111 5.82 -9.30 -11.07
C GLU A 111 5.27 -8.34 -10.02
N ILE A 112 6.12 -7.84 -9.14
CA ILE A 112 5.72 -6.88 -8.10
C ILE A 112 5.20 -5.59 -8.74
N ALA A 113 5.88 -5.10 -9.77
CA ALA A 113 5.44 -3.90 -10.49
C ALA A 113 4.03 -4.08 -11.04
N THR A 114 3.77 -5.23 -11.66
CA THR A 114 2.44 -5.55 -12.18
C THR A 114 1.40 -5.65 -11.07
N MET A 115 1.75 -6.31 -9.98
CA MET A 115 0.84 -6.49 -8.83
C MET A 115 0.45 -5.15 -8.20
N LEU A 116 1.31 -4.16 -8.30
CA LEU A 116 1.08 -2.83 -7.71
C LEU A 116 0.51 -1.83 -8.73
N GLY A 117 0.21 -2.27 -9.94
CA GLY A 117 -0.41 -1.42 -10.95
C GLY A 117 0.53 -0.45 -11.63
N PHE A 118 1.83 -0.75 -11.67
CA PHE A 118 2.79 0.05 -12.43
C PHE A 118 2.85 -0.44 -13.87
N CYS A 119 3.02 0.49 -14.81
CA CYS A 119 3.01 0.17 -16.23
C CYS A 119 4.20 -0.70 -16.64
N ASP A 120 5.35 -0.52 -16.00
CA ASP A 120 6.51 -1.37 -16.24
C ASP A 120 7.43 -1.39 -15.02
N SER A 121 8.39 -2.32 -15.03
CA SER A 121 9.31 -2.49 -13.90
C SER A 121 10.29 -1.35 -13.76
N ARG A 122 10.63 -0.67 -14.85
CA ARG A 122 11.55 0.49 -14.81
C ARG A 122 10.90 1.66 -14.09
N TYR A 123 9.65 1.92 -14.41
CA TYR A 123 8.89 2.98 -13.75
C TYR A 123 8.71 2.67 -12.26
N PHE A 124 8.37 1.43 -11.95
CA PHE A 124 8.28 0.99 -10.56
C PHE A 124 9.60 1.20 -9.83
N ALA A 125 10.72 0.77 -10.41
CA ALA A 125 12.04 0.90 -9.79
C ALA A 125 12.39 2.36 -9.52
N LYS A 126 12.08 3.23 -10.47
CA LYS A 126 12.31 4.67 -10.33
C LYS A 126 11.50 5.24 -9.17
N ARG A 127 10.21 4.92 -9.12
CA ARG A 127 9.34 5.41 -8.05
C ARG A 127 9.74 4.86 -6.69
N PHE A 128 10.12 3.59 -6.65
CA PHE A 128 10.59 2.96 -5.42
C PHE A 128 11.86 3.66 -4.90
N LYS A 129 12.81 3.91 -5.80
CA LYS A 129 14.05 4.60 -5.41
C LYS A 129 13.79 6.01 -4.91
N GLU A 130 12.89 6.74 -5.56
CA GLU A 130 12.50 8.08 -5.13
C GLU A 130 11.87 8.07 -3.73
N ALA A 131 11.04 7.08 -3.44
CA ALA A 131 10.32 6.98 -2.18
C ALA A 131 11.16 6.38 -1.06
N CYS A 132 12.03 5.42 -1.37
CA CYS A 132 12.73 4.62 -0.38
C CYS A 132 14.24 4.87 -0.32
N GLY A 133 14.77 5.63 -1.27
CA GLY A 133 16.19 5.99 -1.28
C GLY A 133 17.11 5.01 -1.99
N ILE A 134 16.68 3.76 -2.19
CA ILE A 134 17.45 2.75 -2.91
C ILE A 134 16.55 2.01 -3.89
N CYS A 135 17.13 1.43 -4.94
CA CYS A 135 16.36 0.69 -5.91
C CYS A 135 15.91 -0.66 -5.35
N PRO A 136 14.87 -1.29 -5.95
CA PRO A 136 14.34 -2.55 -5.43
C PRO A 136 15.37 -3.68 -5.35
N SER A 137 16.24 -3.81 -6.34
CA SER A 137 17.25 -4.85 -6.33
C SER A 137 18.23 -4.68 -5.17
N LYS A 138 18.63 -3.45 -4.88
CA LYS A 138 19.50 -3.16 -3.74
C LYS A 138 18.77 -3.37 -2.41
N TYR A 139 17.47 -3.09 -2.37
CA TYR A 139 16.68 -3.35 -1.18
C TYR A 139 16.67 -4.84 -0.85
N ILE A 140 16.51 -5.69 -1.86
CA ILE A 140 16.57 -7.15 -1.68
C ILE A 140 17.94 -7.54 -1.11
N GLU A 141 19.02 -6.98 -1.65
CA GLU A 141 20.37 -7.29 -1.18
C GLU A 141 20.54 -6.94 0.31
N THR A 142 19.97 -5.84 0.77
CA THR A 142 20.06 -5.45 2.18
C THR A 142 19.31 -6.42 3.10
N ILE A 143 18.25 -7.05 2.60
CA ILE A 143 17.48 -8.03 3.37
C ILE A 143 18.22 -9.36 3.43
N ILE A 144 18.75 -9.81 2.29
CA ILE A 144 19.46 -11.09 2.19
C ILE A 144 20.80 -11.02 2.89
N GLY A 145 21.50 -9.91 2.69
CA GLY A 145 22.82 -9.70 3.27
C GLY A 145 22.74 -9.33 4.71
#